data_63a5be3897fbc13542c72a4ee86146c5
#
_entry.id   63a5be3897fbc13542c72a4ee86146c5
#
_cell.length_a   1.000
_cell.length_b   1.000
_cell.length_c   1.000
_cell.angle_alpha   90.00
_cell.angle_beta   90.00
_cell.angle_gamma   90.00
#
_symmetry.space_group_name_H-M   'P 1'
#
loop_
_entity.id
_entity.type
_entity.pdbx_description
1 polymer ?
#
loop_
_entity_poly.entity_id
_entity_poly.type
_entity_poly.pdbx_seq_one_letter_code
_entity_poly.pdbx_strand_id
1 'polypeptide(L)'
;KKVEQLYQGDGEKLQRICDVAERLGENSAKYYSYWFEQAYKNRIHRQQYLKNIMNDSKISKSNLLLAQILNTKTIATTVITPNFDNHLLKSLNLLGNYDVFSADNMLDNIVLNENSKTVQIMHVHGMYEFYDCCNLESGDAKIVQEKGLKTTAGTIKGLLKTKSPIVIGYSGWEDDVIMSRLRERLEYAALPYKMLWFCYSGKDYEKLPEWLKENKEVVFVLPEKKMDMRSKIENREDKAEDTVLSAEDVLSAFIARFGFKSPNLFSNPIQYYIDLIDKYLSEKIEIFSINSWKCLLDYIEEHLGDINEQNQELEKQIRDLNKRTLQEKEIVK
;
A
#
# COMPACT_ATOMS: atom_id res chain seq x y z
N LYS A 1 6.13 23.14 8.50
CA LYS A 1 6.10 24.15 7.39
C LYS A 1 4.73 24.87 7.29
N LYS A 2 3.61 24.19 6.97
CA LYS A 2 2.31 24.87 6.79
C LYS A 2 1.80 25.55 8.05
N VAL A 3 1.92 24.90 9.21
CA VAL A 3 1.54 25.49 10.50
C VAL A 3 2.44 26.68 10.85
N GLU A 4 3.73 26.59 10.65
CA GLU A 4 4.68 27.69 10.79
C GLU A 4 4.30 28.89 9.91
N GLN A 5 3.94 28.66 8.66
CA GLN A 5 3.47 29.71 7.75
C GLN A 5 2.17 30.37 8.23
N LEU A 6 1.21 29.59 8.75
CA LEU A 6 -0.06 30.10 9.24
C LEU A 6 0.08 30.97 10.50
N TYR A 7 1.09 30.72 11.32
CA TYR A 7 1.33 31.39 12.59
C TYR A 7 2.62 32.23 12.59
N GLN A 8 3.15 32.58 11.44
CA GLN A 8 4.41 33.32 11.28
C GLN A 8 4.43 34.66 12.01
N GLY A 9 3.25 35.27 12.34
CA GLY A 9 3.11 36.50 13.12
C GLY A 9 2.73 36.31 14.59
N ASP A 10 2.56 35.06 15.06
CA ASP A 10 2.09 34.72 16.40
C ASP A 10 2.95 33.61 17.01
N GLY A 11 4.15 34.01 17.45
CA GLY A 11 5.14 33.08 18.02
C GLY A 11 4.67 32.38 19.29
N GLU A 12 3.88 33.05 20.14
CA GLU A 12 3.36 32.43 21.36
C GLU A 12 2.38 31.29 21.04
N LYS A 13 1.55 31.50 20.04
CA LYS A 13 0.57 30.50 19.62
C LYS A 13 1.24 29.33 18.93
N LEU A 14 2.26 29.59 18.11
CA LEU A 14 3.07 28.54 17.49
C LEU A 14 3.75 27.69 18.56
N GLN A 15 4.36 28.32 19.59
CA GLN A 15 5.00 27.60 20.68
C GLN A 15 4.00 26.70 21.43
N ARG A 16 2.82 27.21 21.77
CA ARG A 16 1.78 26.40 22.42
C ARG A 16 1.35 25.19 21.59
N ILE A 17 1.30 25.35 20.26
CA ILE A 17 0.99 24.23 19.35
C ILE A 17 2.10 23.19 19.39
N CYS A 18 3.36 23.62 19.35
CA CYS A 18 4.52 22.72 19.48
C CYS A 18 4.54 21.98 20.81
N ASP A 19 4.33 22.69 21.93
CA ASP A 19 4.30 22.10 23.27
C ASP A 19 3.22 21.02 23.42
N VAL A 20 2.05 21.22 22.81
CA VAL A 20 1.00 20.21 22.79
C VAL A 20 1.39 19.01 21.92
N ALA A 21 1.97 19.26 20.75
CA ALA A 21 2.42 18.20 19.85
C ALA A 21 3.48 17.32 20.51
N GLU A 22 4.48 17.91 21.17
CA GLU A 22 5.53 17.16 21.88
C GLU A 22 4.96 16.22 22.95
N ARG A 23 3.94 16.67 23.69
CA ARG A 23 3.27 15.84 24.70
C ARG A 23 2.52 14.64 24.11
N LEU A 24 2.12 14.72 22.85
CA LEU A 24 1.43 13.62 22.15
C LEU A 24 2.39 12.54 21.67
N GLY A 25 3.68 12.85 21.54
CA GLY A 25 4.73 11.96 21.08
C GLY A 25 4.74 11.76 19.56
N GLU A 26 5.90 11.92 18.94
CA GLU A 26 6.07 11.95 17.47
C GLU A 26 5.61 10.68 16.74
N ASN A 27 5.56 9.55 17.42
CA ASN A 27 5.20 8.25 16.82
C ASN A 27 3.77 7.82 17.15
N SER A 28 2.86 8.77 17.33
CA SER A 28 1.46 8.46 17.65
C SER A 28 0.49 8.95 16.58
N ALA A 29 -0.63 8.24 16.41
CA ALA A 29 -1.72 8.67 15.55
C ALA A 29 -2.29 10.03 15.98
N LYS A 30 -2.29 10.30 17.29
CA LYS A 30 -2.74 11.56 17.88
C LYS A 30 -1.85 12.74 17.48
N TYR A 31 -0.53 12.55 17.45
CA TYR A 31 0.42 13.56 16.99
C TYR A 31 0.17 13.95 15.53
N TYR A 32 0.00 12.94 14.66
CA TYR A 32 -0.31 13.17 13.25
C TYR A 32 -1.64 13.93 13.07
N SER A 33 -2.70 13.47 13.74
CA SER A 33 -4.04 14.08 13.67
C SER A 33 -4.01 15.53 14.16
N TYR A 34 -3.32 15.80 15.28
CA TYR A 34 -3.19 17.14 15.82
C TYR A 34 -2.53 18.10 14.84
N TRP A 35 -1.38 17.74 14.26
CA TRP A 35 -0.71 18.59 13.26
C TRP A 35 -1.55 18.81 12.02
N PHE A 36 -2.27 17.79 11.59
CA PHE A 36 -3.15 17.90 10.43
C PHE A 36 -4.31 18.88 10.68
N GLU A 37 -4.92 18.84 11.87
CA GLU A 37 -5.96 19.79 12.30
C GLU A 37 -5.41 21.23 12.45
N GLN A 38 -4.20 21.39 12.96
CA GLN A 38 -3.59 22.73 13.04
C GLN A 38 -3.27 23.28 11.64
N ALA A 39 -2.85 22.45 10.70
CA ALA A 39 -2.56 22.84 9.32
C ALA A 39 -3.82 23.18 8.51
N TYR A 40 -4.91 22.46 8.78
CA TYR A 40 -6.18 22.54 8.03
C TYR A 40 -7.36 22.53 9.01
N LYS A 41 -7.70 23.68 9.59
CA LYS A 41 -8.76 23.78 10.59
C LYS A 41 -10.15 23.46 10.04
N ASN A 42 -10.40 23.78 8.77
CA ASN A 42 -11.66 23.48 8.12
C ASN A 42 -11.64 22.05 7.57
N ARG A 43 -12.67 21.27 7.90
CA ARG A 43 -12.87 19.89 7.45
C ARG A 43 -12.88 19.75 5.93
N ILE A 44 -13.54 20.67 5.22
CA ILE A 44 -13.58 20.68 3.75
C ILE A 44 -12.16 20.82 3.18
N HIS A 45 -11.33 21.69 3.79
CA HIS A 45 -9.94 21.84 3.35
C HIS A 45 -9.09 20.61 3.64
N ARG A 46 -9.35 19.89 4.74
CA ARG A 46 -8.69 18.61 5.03
C ARG A 46 -9.04 17.55 3.99
N GLN A 47 -10.32 17.42 3.67
CA GLN A 47 -10.80 16.51 2.61
C GLN A 47 -10.19 16.84 1.25
N GLN A 48 -10.20 18.11 0.85
CA GLN A 48 -9.60 18.55 -0.42
C GLN A 48 -8.10 18.26 -0.48
N TYR A 49 -7.39 18.49 0.62
CA TYR A 49 -5.97 18.21 0.70
C TYR A 49 -5.68 16.72 0.50
N LEU A 50 -6.38 15.83 1.21
CA LEU A 50 -6.22 14.39 1.03
C LEU A 50 -6.59 13.97 -0.40
N LYS A 51 -7.71 14.46 -0.92
CA LYS A 51 -8.15 14.15 -2.29
C LYS A 51 -7.12 14.56 -3.33
N ASN A 52 -6.51 15.75 -3.20
CA ASN A 52 -5.50 16.20 -4.13
C ASN A 52 -4.24 15.32 -4.08
N ILE A 53 -3.73 15.02 -2.88
CA ILE A 53 -2.56 14.14 -2.73
C ILE A 53 -2.83 12.76 -3.31
N MET A 54 -3.99 12.17 -3.03
CA MET A 54 -4.31 10.82 -3.47
C MET A 54 -4.59 10.75 -4.97
N ASN A 55 -5.20 11.79 -5.56
CA ASN A 55 -5.42 11.84 -7.01
C ASN A 55 -4.12 12.00 -7.81
N ASP A 56 -3.16 12.75 -7.27
CA ASP A 56 -1.85 12.97 -7.91
C ASP A 56 -0.87 11.82 -7.66
N SER A 57 -1.19 10.94 -6.72
CA SER A 57 -0.33 9.81 -6.37
C SER A 57 -0.42 8.68 -7.39
N LYS A 58 0.72 8.04 -7.65
CA LYS A 58 0.82 6.92 -8.58
C LYS A 58 0.72 5.59 -7.83
N ILE A 59 0.13 4.60 -8.48
CA ILE A 59 0.16 3.21 -8.00
C ILE A 59 1.61 2.75 -7.92
N SER A 60 2.03 2.28 -6.76
CA SER A 60 3.38 1.76 -6.57
C SER A 60 3.53 0.35 -7.12
N LYS A 61 4.76 -0.05 -7.45
CA LYS A 61 5.06 -1.43 -7.85
C LYS A 61 4.69 -2.42 -6.74
N SER A 62 4.87 -2.06 -5.47
CA SER A 62 4.45 -2.87 -4.33
C SER A 62 2.95 -3.17 -4.35
N ASN A 63 2.09 -2.19 -4.68
CA ASN A 63 0.66 -2.42 -4.81
C ASN A 63 0.32 -3.40 -5.94
N LEU A 64 1.01 -3.31 -7.08
CA LEU A 64 0.83 -4.24 -8.21
C LEU A 64 1.29 -5.66 -7.85
N LEU A 65 2.43 -5.81 -7.17
CA LEU A 65 2.93 -7.11 -6.71
C LEU A 65 2.00 -7.73 -5.66
N LEU A 66 1.50 -6.92 -4.72
CA LEU A 66 0.53 -7.39 -3.73
C LEU A 66 -0.77 -7.83 -4.41
N ALA A 67 -1.29 -7.04 -5.36
CA ALA A 67 -2.48 -7.41 -6.14
C ALA A 67 -2.28 -8.72 -6.91
N GLN A 68 -1.09 -8.93 -7.50
CA GLN A 68 -0.74 -10.19 -8.16
C GLN A 68 -0.80 -11.38 -7.18
N ILE A 69 -0.25 -11.25 -5.99
CA ILE A 69 -0.28 -12.28 -4.94
C ILE A 69 -1.73 -12.56 -4.52
N LEU A 70 -2.50 -11.52 -4.25
CA LEU A 70 -3.89 -11.65 -3.82
C LEU A 70 -4.78 -12.32 -4.89
N ASN A 71 -4.53 -12.05 -6.17
CA ASN A 71 -5.25 -12.67 -7.28
C ASN A 71 -5.06 -14.18 -7.34
N THR A 72 -3.96 -14.72 -6.82
CA THR A 72 -3.76 -16.18 -6.73
C THR A 72 -4.65 -16.83 -5.67
N LYS A 73 -5.11 -16.05 -4.68
CA LYS A 73 -5.89 -16.51 -3.53
C LYS A 73 -5.23 -17.64 -2.73
N THR A 74 -3.92 -17.80 -2.89
CA THR A 74 -3.15 -18.91 -2.30
C THR A 74 -2.61 -18.55 -0.92
N ILE A 75 -2.03 -17.34 -0.78
CA ILE A 75 -1.38 -16.90 0.46
C ILE A 75 -2.37 -16.15 1.33
N ALA A 76 -3.09 -15.20 0.75
CA ALA A 76 -4.04 -14.34 1.46
C ALA A 76 -5.18 -13.91 0.55
N THR A 77 -6.35 -13.67 1.15
CA THR A 77 -7.51 -13.06 0.50
C THR A 77 -8.00 -11.83 1.27
N THR A 78 -7.44 -11.55 2.44
CA THR A 78 -7.87 -10.46 3.29
C THR A 78 -6.70 -9.52 3.56
N VAL A 79 -6.91 -8.25 3.36
CA VAL A 79 -5.95 -7.17 3.64
C VAL A 79 -6.56 -6.21 4.64
N ILE A 80 -5.80 -5.89 5.68
CA ILE A 80 -6.11 -4.83 6.64
C ILE A 80 -5.08 -3.73 6.39
N THR A 81 -5.55 -2.53 6.12
CA THR A 81 -4.67 -1.39 5.84
C THR A 81 -5.05 -0.16 6.66
N PRO A 82 -4.07 0.53 7.26
CA PRO A 82 -4.30 1.84 7.87
C PRO A 82 -4.33 2.98 6.84
N ASN A 83 -3.97 2.70 5.58
CA ASN A 83 -3.90 3.71 4.53
C ASN A 83 -5.29 4.18 4.09
N PHE A 84 -5.37 5.46 3.73
CA PHE A 84 -6.61 6.08 3.23
C PHE A 84 -6.80 5.96 1.72
N ASP A 85 -5.77 5.49 0.99
CA ASP A 85 -5.78 5.40 -0.47
C ASP A 85 -6.49 4.13 -0.97
N ASN A 86 -6.91 4.17 -2.24
CA ASN A 86 -7.52 3.04 -2.94
C ASN A 86 -6.57 2.38 -3.97
N HIS A 87 -5.25 2.55 -3.81
CA HIS A 87 -4.27 2.08 -4.79
C HIS A 87 -4.26 0.56 -4.96
N LEU A 88 -4.46 -0.17 -3.87
CA LEU A 88 -4.54 -1.63 -3.94
C LEU A 88 -5.80 -2.08 -4.71
N LEU A 89 -6.95 -1.44 -4.47
CA LEU A 89 -8.18 -1.72 -5.23
C LEU A 89 -7.98 -1.43 -6.72
N LYS A 90 -7.40 -0.27 -7.07
CA LYS A 90 -7.06 0.07 -8.45
C LYS A 90 -6.09 -0.95 -9.06
N SER A 91 -5.10 -1.42 -8.30
CA SER A 91 -4.15 -2.43 -8.78
C SER A 91 -4.83 -3.77 -9.07
N LEU A 92 -5.77 -4.20 -8.24
CA LEU A 92 -6.56 -5.41 -8.46
C LEU A 92 -7.43 -5.27 -9.71
N ASN A 93 -8.08 -4.12 -9.89
CA ASN A 93 -8.87 -3.83 -11.09
C ASN A 93 -8.01 -3.85 -12.36
N LEU A 94 -6.82 -3.23 -12.32
CA LEU A 94 -5.86 -3.28 -13.44
C LEU A 94 -5.43 -4.70 -13.79
N LEU A 95 -5.39 -5.61 -12.82
CA LEU A 95 -5.11 -7.02 -13.02
C LEU A 95 -6.37 -7.87 -13.30
N GLY A 96 -7.48 -7.23 -13.66
CA GLY A 96 -8.72 -7.89 -14.04
C GLY A 96 -9.53 -8.50 -12.92
N ASN A 97 -9.21 -8.18 -11.68
CA ASN A 97 -10.02 -8.58 -10.53
C ASN A 97 -10.97 -7.46 -10.13
N TYR A 98 -12.19 -7.53 -10.62
CA TYR A 98 -13.27 -6.59 -10.29
C TYR A 98 -14.17 -7.09 -9.15
N ASP A 99 -14.01 -8.36 -8.75
CA ASP A 99 -14.74 -8.96 -7.64
C ASP A 99 -13.92 -8.77 -6.34
N VAL A 100 -13.88 -7.52 -5.87
CA VAL A 100 -13.14 -7.12 -4.67
C VAL A 100 -14.09 -6.45 -3.70
N PHE A 101 -14.14 -6.95 -2.46
CA PHE A 101 -14.85 -6.29 -1.39
C PHE A 101 -13.91 -5.29 -0.70
N SER A 102 -14.17 -4.00 -0.86
CA SER A 102 -13.43 -2.94 -0.18
C SER A 102 -14.36 -2.23 0.80
N ALA A 103 -13.98 -2.23 2.07
CA ALA A 103 -14.77 -1.67 3.15
C ALA A 103 -13.96 -0.63 3.92
N ASP A 104 -14.63 0.43 4.34
CA ASP A 104 -14.09 1.36 5.33
C ASP A 104 -14.67 1.10 6.73
N ASN A 105 -14.21 1.89 7.71
CA ASN A 105 -14.54 1.69 9.11
C ASN A 105 -15.97 2.14 9.51
N MET A 106 -16.73 2.73 8.60
CA MET A 106 -18.07 3.30 8.90
C MET A 106 -19.21 2.31 8.68
N LEU A 107 -18.95 1.16 8.07
CA LEU A 107 -19.99 0.17 7.88
C LEU A 107 -20.34 -0.50 9.22
N ASP A 108 -21.55 -0.30 9.68
CA ASP A 108 -22.04 -0.82 10.98
C ASP A 108 -21.96 -2.36 11.12
N ASN A 109 -21.93 -3.06 10.00
CA ASN A 109 -21.91 -4.53 9.94
C ASN A 109 -20.88 -5.02 8.91
N ILE A 110 -19.61 -4.67 9.10
CA ILE A 110 -18.56 -5.27 8.27
C ILE A 110 -18.36 -6.71 8.70
N VAL A 111 -18.89 -7.62 7.94
CA VAL A 111 -18.58 -9.04 8.08
C VAL A 111 -17.61 -9.43 6.98
N LEU A 112 -16.31 -9.48 7.32
CA LEU A 112 -15.36 -10.12 6.45
C LEU A 112 -15.58 -11.63 6.50
N ASN A 113 -15.84 -12.22 5.33
CA ASN A 113 -16.03 -13.65 5.25
C ASN A 113 -14.68 -14.36 5.20
N GLU A 114 -14.33 -15.07 6.27
CA GLU A 114 -13.05 -15.78 6.40
C GLU A 114 -12.82 -16.84 5.32
N ASN A 115 -13.89 -17.39 4.78
CA ASN A 115 -13.87 -18.43 3.75
C ASN A 115 -14.13 -17.88 2.34
N SER A 116 -14.21 -16.56 2.19
CA SER A 116 -14.44 -15.94 0.88
C SER A 116 -13.26 -16.18 -0.06
N LYS A 117 -13.59 -16.55 -1.29
CA LYS A 117 -12.66 -16.54 -2.41
C LYS A 117 -12.48 -15.13 -3.01
N THR A 118 -13.31 -14.18 -2.61
CA THR A 118 -13.22 -12.78 -2.99
C THR A 118 -12.12 -12.10 -2.18
N VAL A 119 -11.32 -11.27 -2.83
CA VAL A 119 -10.34 -10.44 -2.12
C VAL A 119 -11.07 -9.38 -1.31
N GLN A 120 -10.72 -9.25 -0.05
CA GLN A 120 -11.33 -8.32 0.90
C GLN A 120 -10.28 -7.33 1.40
N ILE A 121 -10.58 -6.04 1.30
CA ILE A 121 -9.74 -4.95 1.79
C ILE A 121 -10.50 -4.21 2.88
N MET A 122 -9.90 -4.03 4.04
CA MET A 122 -10.45 -3.27 5.15
C MET A 122 -9.58 -2.06 5.46
N HIS A 123 -10.12 -0.86 5.28
CA HIS A 123 -9.48 0.40 5.63
C HIS A 123 -9.85 0.77 7.07
N VAL A 124 -8.96 0.46 8.01
CA VAL A 124 -9.26 0.60 9.45
C VAL A 124 -9.41 2.05 9.92
N HIS A 125 -8.84 2.98 9.18
CA HIS A 125 -8.93 4.42 9.44
C HIS A 125 -9.80 5.16 8.42
N GLY A 126 -10.57 4.44 7.60
CA GLY A 126 -11.42 4.97 6.54
C GLY A 126 -10.68 5.25 5.24
N MET A 127 -11.43 5.73 4.26
CA MET A 127 -10.95 6.04 2.92
C MET A 127 -11.07 7.54 2.64
N TYR A 128 -10.17 8.09 1.83
CA TYR A 128 -10.18 9.52 1.52
C TYR A 128 -11.41 9.96 0.71
N GLU A 129 -12.04 9.06 -0.04
CA GLU A 129 -13.30 9.32 -0.75
C GLU A 129 -14.42 9.69 0.22
N PHE A 130 -14.43 9.05 1.40
CA PHE A 130 -15.39 9.25 2.48
C PHE A 130 -14.68 9.85 3.68
N TYR A 131 -14.29 11.14 3.57
CA TYR A 131 -13.49 11.81 4.58
C TYR A 131 -14.07 11.73 6.00
N ASP A 132 -15.39 11.64 6.12
CA ASP A 132 -16.08 11.47 7.40
C ASP A 132 -15.68 10.21 8.17
N CYS A 133 -15.11 9.26 7.45
CA CYS A 133 -14.65 7.98 7.96
C CYS A 133 -13.18 7.98 8.36
N CYS A 134 -12.42 9.02 8.00
CA CYS A 134 -11.00 9.12 8.34
C CYS A 134 -10.82 9.49 9.81
N ASN A 135 -10.10 8.67 10.57
CA ASN A 135 -9.79 8.91 11.99
C ASN A 135 -8.73 10.01 12.16
N LEU A 136 -8.97 11.17 11.56
CA LEU A 136 -8.03 12.29 11.60
C LEU A 136 -8.56 13.48 12.42
N GLU A 137 -9.68 13.30 13.13
CA GLU A 137 -10.33 14.39 13.85
C GLU A 137 -10.41 14.15 15.35
N SER A 138 -10.17 15.23 16.12
CA SER A 138 -10.47 15.33 17.53
C SER A 138 -11.80 16.06 17.73
N GLY A 139 -12.65 15.65 18.65
CA GLY A 139 -13.87 16.37 19.03
C GLY A 139 -15.17 15.63 18.74
N ASP A 140 -16.24 16.34 18.33
CA ASP A 140 -17.61 15.81 18.23
C ASP A 140 -17.78 14.68 17.17
N ALA A 141 -16.89 14.58 16.21
CA ALA A 141 -16.78 13.43 15.32
C ALA A 141 -16.42 12.13 16.07
N LYS A 142 -15.95 12.23 17.31
CA LYS A 142 -15.55 11.11 18.17
C LYS A 142 -16.63 10.03 18.32
N ILE A 143 -17.90 10.40 18.42
CA ILE A 143 -18.99 9.45 18.65
C ILE A 143 -19.19 8.53 17.43
N VAL A 144 -19.15 9.10 16.23
CA VAL A 144 -19.28 8.34 14.98
C VAL A 144 -18.03 7.48 14.75
N GLN A 145 -16.85 8.06 14.98
CA GLN A 145 -15.58 7.36 14.91
C GLN A 145 -15.47 6.23 15.94
N GLU A 146 -15.92 6.43 17.18
CA GLU A 146 -15.91 5.40 18.22
C GLU A 146 -16.76 4.18 17.84
N LYS A 147 -17.90 4.39 17.17
CA LYS A 147 -18.76 3.30 16.69
C LYS A 147 -18.06 2.52 15.56
N GLY A 148 -17.52 3.19 14.56
CA GLY A 148 -16.76 2.58 13.48
C GLY A 148 -15.51 1.85 14.00
N LEU A 149 -14.75 2.44 14.92
CA LEU A 149 -13.59 1.81 15.55
C LEU A 149 -13.96 0.54 16.34
N LYS A 150 -15.11 0.52 17.03
CA LYS A 150 -15.59 -0.68 17.74
C LYS A 150 -15.89 -1.82 16.78
N THR A 151 -16.52 -1.52 15.65
CA THR A 151 -16.78 -2.51 14.59
C THR A 151 -15.50 -3.03 13.97
N THR A 152 -14.59 -2.14 13.61
CA THR A 152 -13.24 -2.47 13.10
C THR A 152 -12.47 -3.34 14.08
N ALA A 153 -12.44 -2.96 15.37
CA ALA A 153 -11.78 -3.72 16.42
C ALA A 153 -12.37 -5.13 16.58
N GLY A 154 -13.69 -5.26 16.50
CA GLY A 154 -14.40 -6.53 16.55
C GLY A 154 -14.05 -7.44 15.36
N THR A 155 -13.99 -6.88 14.17
CA THR A 155 -13.60 -7.59 12.93
C THR A 155 -12.16 -8.08 13.00
N ILE A 156 -11.21 -7.23 13.40
CA ILE A 156 -9.80 -7.63 13.56
C ILE A 156 -9.69 -8.75 14.61
N LYS A 157 -10.37 -8.61 15.74
CA LYS A 157 -10.40 -9.64 16.78
C LYS A 157 -10.94 -10.98 16.27
N GLY A 158 -11.97 -10.95 15.43
CA GLY A 158 -12.53 -12.14 14.78
C GLY A 158 -11.50 -12.81 13.87
N LEU A 159 -10.87 -12.07 12.98
CA LEU A 159 -9.85 -12.57 12.05
C LEU A 159 -8.65 -13.18 12.76
N LEU A 160 -8.17 -12.57 13.84
CA LEU A 160 -7.02 -13.06 14.60
C LEU A 160 -7.29 -14.40 15.34
N LYS A 161 -8.54 -14.86 15.40
CA LYS A 161 -8.84 -16.20 15.94
C LYS A 161 -8.49 -17.33 14.99
N THR A 162 -8.61 -17.07 13.69
CA THR A 162 -8.51 -18.09 12.64
C THR A 162 -7.35 -17.85 11.67
N LYS A 163 -6.78 -16.65 11.66
CA LYS A 163 -5.71 -16.25 10.75
C LYS A 163 -4.53 -15.63 11.50
N SER A 164 -3.34 -15.80 10.93
CA SER A 164 -2.11 -15.16 11.42
C SER A 164 -1.67 -14.08 10.44
N PRO A 165 -1.35 -12.86 10.90
CA PRO A 165 -0.96 -11.78 10.02
C PRO A 165 0.40 -11.98 9.37
N ILE A 166 0.54 -11.47 8.14
CA ILE A 166 1.80 -11.15 7.49
C ILE A 166 1.86 -9.62 7.42
N VAL A 167 2.76 -9.01 8.16
CA VAL A 167 2.86 -7.56 8.30
C VAL A 167 3.98 -7.02 7.41
N ILE A 168 3.64 -6.12 6.48
CA ILE A 168 4.58 -5.52 5.53
C ILE A 168 4.32 -4.02 5.46
N GLY A 169 5.35 -3.20 5.69
CA GLY A 169 5.27 -1.75 5.55
C GLY A 169 4.40 -1.04 6.59
N TYR A 170 4.21 -1.63 7.77
CA TYR A 170 3.45 -1.06 8.87
C TYR A 170 4.35 -0.72 10.05
N SER A 171 4.23 0.52 10.56
CA SER A 171 5.10 1.05 11.62
C SER A 171 4.79 0.56 13.03
N GLY A 172 3.58 0.04 13.26
CA GLY A 172 3.19 -0.54 14.56
C GLY A 172 2.98 0.50 15.67
N TRP A 173 2.26 1.58 15.41
CA TRP A 173 1.95 2.58 16.46
C TRP A 173 1.08 1.98 17.56
N GLU A 174 1.50 2.10 18.83
CA GLU A 174 0.86 1.44 19.97
C GLU A 174 -0.61 1.81 20.21
N ASP A 175 -0.98 3.05 19.91
CA ASP A 175 -2.36 3.55 20.05
C ASP A 175 -3.25 3.26 18.82
N ASP A 176 -2.73 2.54 17.82
CA ASP A 176 -3.49 2.09 16.66
C ASP A 176 -4.42 0.93 17.05
N VAL A 177 -5.60 0.88 16.41
CA VAL A 177 -6.59 -0.18 16.61
C VAL A 177 -6.04 -1.56 16.24
N ILE A 178 -5.18 -1.65 15.22
CA ILE A 178 -4.52 -2.90 14.82
C ILE A 178 -3.64 -3.42 15.95
N MET A 179 -2.75 -2.56 16.47
CA MET A 179 -1.81 -2.91 17.54
C MET A 179 -2.53 -3.26 18.84
N SER A 180 -3.57 -2.50 19.18
CA SER A 180 -4.39 -2.76 20.36
C SER A 180 -5.05 -4.15 20.32
N ARG A 181 -5.63 -4.53 19.16
CA ARG A 181 -6.27 -5.85 19.01
C ARG A 181 -5.25 -6.99 18.90
N LEU A 182 -4.12 -6.73 18.30
CA LEU A 182 -3.01 -7.68 18.23
C LEU A 182 -2.46 -7.97 19.63
N ARG A 183 -2.22 -6.93 20.43
CA ARG A 183 -1.76 -7.06 21.81
C ARG A 183 -2.75 -7.87 22.64
N GLU A 184 -4.04 -7.51 22.61
CA GLU A 184 -5.10 -8.28 23.29
C GLU A 184 -5.06 -9.76 22.89
N ARG A 185 -4.91 -10.05 21.59
CA ARG A 185 -4.87 -11.44 21.11
C ARG A 185 -3.67 -12.19 21.63
N LEU A 186 -2.48 -11.59 21.53
CA LEU A 186 -1.22 -12.23 21.91
C LEU A 186 -1.04 -12.41 23.44
N GLU A 187 -1.69 -11.58 24.25
CA GLU A 187 -1.71 -11.71 25.72
C GLU A 187 -2.59 -12.88 26.18
N TYR A 188 -3.68 -13.17 25.49
CA TYR A 188 -4.65 -14.17 25.98
C TYR A 188 -4.63 -15.50 25.25
N ALA A 189 -4.14 -15.56 24.01
CA ALA A 189 -4.10 -16.80 23.27
C ALA A 189 -3.11 -16.74 22.09
N ALA A 190 -2.55 -17.89 21.73
CA ALA A 190 -1.70 -18.06 20.57
C ALA A 190 -2.45 -17.80 19.26
N LEU A 191 -1.73 -17.40 18.21
CA LEU A 191 -2.20 -17.37 16.85
C LEU A 191 -2.25 -18.78 16.25
N PRO A 192 -3.05 -19.03 15.18
CA PRO A 192 -3.04 -20.32 14.48
C PRO A 192 -1.66 -20.72 13.94
N TYR A 193 -0.90 -19.73 13.50
CA TYR A 193 0.49 -19.84 13.03
C TYR A 193 1.28 -18.65 13.58
N LYS A 194 2.61 -18.72 13.53
CA LYS A 194 3.44 -17.57 13.87
C LYS A 194 3.21 -16.43 12.89
N MET A 195 3.11 -15.23 13.43
CA MET A 195 3.00 -14.00 12.64
C MET A 195 4.37 -13.64 12.05
N LEU A 196 4.39 -13.21 10.80
CA LEU A 196 5.59 -12.68 10.16
C LEU A 196 5.52 -11.14 10.17
N TRP A 197 6.56 -10.51 10.68
CA TRP A 197 6.69 -9.05 10.68
C TRP A 197 7.95 -8.63 9.93
N PHE A 198 7.77 -8.02 8.76
CA PHE A 198 8.87 -7.53 7.93
C PHE A 198 9.18 -6.08 8.32
N CYS A 199 10.38 -5.87 8.88
CA CYS A 199 10.87 -4.55 9.25
C CYS A 199 11.65 -3.95 8.09
N TYR A 200 11.37 -2.68 7.76
CA TYR A 200 12.09 -1.98 6.69
C TYR A 200 13.57 -1.81 7.01
N SER A 201 13.90 -1.51 8.28
CA SER A 201 15.27 -1.35 8.77
C SER A 201 15.41 -1.86 10.21
N GLY A 202 16.63 -2.00 10.69
CA GLY A 202 16.92 -2.27 12.11
C GLY A 202 16.37 -1.19 13.04
N LYS A 203 16.42 0.08 12.63
CA LYS A 203 15.86 1.20 13.40
C LYS A 203 14.35 1.12 13.56
N ASP A 204 13.65 0.60 12.54
CA ASP A 204 12.19 0.45 12.64
C ASP A 204 11.83 -0.72 13.57
N TYR A 205 12.62 -1.77 13.59
CA TYR A 205 12.49 -2.83 14.60
C TYR A 205 12.69 -2.29 16.03
N GLU A 206 13.68 -1.44 16.25
CA GLU A 206 13.95 -0.87 17.56
C GLU A 206 12.80 -0.02 18.11
N LYS A 207 12.04 0.65 17.22
CA LYS A 207 10.87 1.46 17.59
C LYS A 207 9.64 0.64 17.98
N LEU A 208 9.61 -0.65 17.67
CA LEU A 208 8.49 -1.51 18.02
C LEU A 208 8.41 -1.71 19.54
N PRO A 209 7.20 -1.84 20.10
CA PRO A 209 7.02 -2.02 21.54
C PRO A 209 7.60 -3.34 22.04
N GLU A 210 8.16 -3.34 23.25
CA GLU A 210 8.82 -4.52 23.86
C GLU A 210 7.90 -5.74 23.94
N TRP A 211 6.63 -5.54 24.32
CA TRP A 211 5.66 -6.64 24.38
C TRP A 211 5.52 -7.41 23.06
N LEU A 212 5.74 -6.73 21.92
CA LEU A 212 5.69 -7.35 20.61
C LEU A 212 7.01 -8.05 20.27
N LYS A 213 8.15 -7.40 20.58
CA LYS A 213 9.50 -7.95 20.33
C LYS A 213 9.77 -9.21 21.11
N GLU A 214 9.30 -9.29 22.35
CA GLU A 214 9.48 -10.43 23.23
C GLU A 214 8.49 -11.57 22.99
N ASN A 215 7.47 -11.35 22.16
CA ASN A 215 6.42 -12.32 21.94
C ASN A 215 6.87 -13.46 21.02
N LYS A 216 6.79 -14.70 21.51
CA LYS A 216 7.22 -15.92 20.80
C LYS A 216 6.37 -16.25 19.56
N GLU A 217 5.19 -15.69 19.45
CA GLU A 217 4.30 -15.88 18.29
C GLU A 217 4.70 -15.00 17.10
N VAL A 218 5.65 -14.06 17.28
CA VAL A 218 6.09 -13.10 16.26
C VAL A 218 7.48 -13.48 15.76
N VAL A 219 7.60 -13.59 14.45
CA VAL A 219 8.87 -13.78 13.75
C VAL A 219 9.20 -12.52 12.99
N PHE A 220 10.24 -11.82 13.43
CA PHE A 220 10.72 -10.62 12.74
C PHE A 220 11.66 -10.98 11.60
N VAL A 221 11.45 -10.35 10.45
CA VAL A 221 12.33 -10.45 9.29
C VAL A 221 13.00 -9.09 9.10
N LEU A 222 14.32 -9.08 9.27
CA LEU A 222 15.16 -7.89 9.18
C LEU A 222 16.00 -7.94 7.89
N PRO A 223 16.41 -6.79 7.35
CA PRO A 223 17.38 -6.78 6.25
C PRO A 223 18.71 -7.38 6.68
N GLU A 224 19.36 -8.09 5.78
CA GLU A 224 20.70 -8.61 6.04
C GLU A 224 21.70 -7.45 6.18
N LYS A 225 22.53 -7.50 7.22
CA LYS A 225 23.66 -6.58 7.32
C LYS A 225 24.67 -6.94 6.23
N LYS A 226 24.84 -6.11 5.22
CA LYS A 226 25.97 -6.28 4.28
C LYS A 226 27.25 -6.04 5.05
N MET A 227 27.95 -7.12 5.39
CA MET A 227 29.35 -7.03 5.82
C MET A 227 30.17 -6.63 4.59
N ASP A 228 30.63 -5.39 4.54
CA ASP A 228 31.63 -5.01 3.53
C ASP A 228 32.94 -5.72 3.90
N MET A 229 33.31 -6.73 3.09
CA MET A 229 34.56 -7.47 3.29
C MET A 229 35.80 -6.57 3.09
N ARG A 230 35.66 -5.38 2.49
CA ARG A 230 36.77 -4.43 2.29
C ARG A 230 37.09 -3.63 3.55
N SER A 231 36.10 -3.34 4.41
CA SER A 231 36.32 -2.59 5.65
C SER A 231 37.14 -3.36 6.67
N LYS A 232 37.11 -4.70 6.67
CA LYS A 232 37.98 -5.55 7.50
C LYS A 232 39.47 -5.41 7.19
N ILE A 233 39.82 -4.94 6.00
CA ILE A 233 41.21 -4.77 5.57
C ILE A 233 41.77 -3.39 5.98
N GLU A 234 40.93 -2.39 6.15
CA GLU A 234 41.35 -0.99 6.34
C GLU A 234 41.22 -0.44 7.78
N ASN A 235 40.79 -1.25 8.77
CA ASN A 235 40.58 -0.81 10.18
C ASN A 235 39.79 0.51 10.30
N ARG A 236 38.89 0.80 9.38
CA ARG A 236 37.97 1.95 9.46
C ARG A 236 36.73 1.53 10.22
N GLU A 237 36.27 2.36 11.17
CA GLU A 237 34.95 2.22 11.79
C GLU A 237 33.89 2.28 10.69
N ASP A 238 33.30 1.13 10.39
CA ASP A 238 32.26 1.00 9.39
C ASP A 238 31.04 1.80 9.77
N LYS A 239 30.74 2.84 9.01
CA LYS A 239 29.36 3.24 8.84
C LYS A 239 28.71 2.14 7.99
N ALA A 240 28.23 1.07 8.65
CA ALA A 240 27.40 0.09 8.01
C ALA A 240 26.24 0.86 7.35
N GLU A 241 26.21 0.89 6.01
CA GLU A 241 25.04 1.41 5.31
C GLU A 241 23.84 0.64 5.82
N ASP A 242 22.86 1.36 6.38
CA ASP A 242 21.62 0.78 6.85
C ASP A 242 20.95 0.05 5.67
N THR A 243 21.13 -1.27 5.60
CA THR A 243 20.45 -2.09 4.60
C THR A 243 18.96 -2.02 4.88
N VAL A 244 18.17 -1.87 3.81
CA VAL A 244 16.71 -1.77 3.92
C VAL A 244 16.05 -2.96 3.23
N LEU A 245 14.91 -3.38 3.77
CA LEU A 245 14.04 -4.41 3.22
C LEU A 245 12.72 -3.76 2.80
N SER A 246 12.61 -3.40 1.54
CA SER A 246 11.42 -2.74 1.02
C SER A 246 10.25 -3.71 0.87
N ALA A 247 9.02 -3.19 0.88
CA ALA A 247 7.83 -3.99 0.58
C ALA A 247 7.92 -4.64 -0.82
N GLU A 248 8.57 -3.96 -1.78
CA GLU A 248 8.80 -4.51 -3.12
C GLU A 248 9.70 -5.74 -3.09
N ASP A 249 10.78 -5.72 -2.30
CA ASP A 249 11.70 -6.85 -2.16
C ASP A 249 10.99 -8.06 -1.53
N VAL A 250 10.23 -7.81 -0.45
CA VAL A 250 9.46 -8.86 0.24
C VAL A 250 8.45 -9.50 -0.71
N LEU A 251 7.64 -8.70 -1.39
CA LEU A 251 6.58 -9.19 -2.29
C LEU A 251 7.18 -9.88 -3.52
N SER A 252 8.30 -9.38 -4.06
CA SER A 252 9.03 -10.03 -5.16
C SER A 252 9.58 -11.39 -4.73
N ALA A 253 10.09 -11.50 -3.50
CA ALA A 253 10.57 -12.77 -2.95
C ALA A 253 9.42 -13.79 -2.79
N PHE A 254 8.22 -13.35 -2.34
CA PHE A 254 7.04 -14.22 -2.31
C PHE A 254 6.67 -14.72 -3.71
N ILE A 255 6.60 -13.83 -4.71
CA ILE A 255 6.29 -14.19 -6.09
C ILE A 255 7.28 -15.23 -6.62
N ALA A 256 8.57 -15.01 -6.43
CA ALA A 256 9.62 -15.93 -6.84
C ALA A 256 9.53 -17.26 -6.10
N ARG A 257 9.35 -17.24 -4.78
CA ARG A 257 9.29 -18.45 -3.95
C ARG A 257 8.10 -19.36 -4.25
N PHE A 258 6.94 -18.77 -4.53
CA PHE A 258 5.73 -19.52 -4.83
C PHE A 258 5.54 -19.78 -6.34
N GLY A 259 6.44 -19.28 -7.18
CA GLY A 259 6.40 -19.47 -8.62
C GLY A 259 5.19 -18.81 -9.29
N PHE A 260 4.69 -17.69 -8.75
CA PHE A 260 3.58 -16.99 -9.34
C PHE A 260 3.98 -16.36 -10.69
N LYS A 261 3.20 -16.62 -11.70
CA LYS A 261 3.46 -16.08 -13.04
C LYS A 261 3.25 -14.56 -13.04
N SER A 262 4.16 -13.84 -13.69
CA SER A 262 3.97 -12.42 -13.95
C SER A 262 2.78 -12.23 -14.91
N PRO A 263 1.86 -11.29 -14.64
CA PRO A 263 0.80 -10.96 -15.58
C PRO A 263 1.38 -10.45 -16.91
N ASN A 264 0.75 -10.80 -18.02
CA ASN A 264 1.12 -10.28 -19.34
C ASN A 264 1.03 -8.75 -19.45
N LEU A 265 0.33 -8.10 -18.50
CA LEU A 265 0.28 -6.65 -18.37
C LEU A 265 1.67 -5.98 -18.41
N PHE A 266 2.71 -6.62 -17.89
CA PHE A 266 4.05 -6.03 -17.85
C PHE A 266 4.87 -6.30 -19.10
N SER A 267 4.56 -7.37 -19.83
CA SER A 267 5.29 -7.76 -21.04
C SER A 267 4.60 -7.34 -22.33
N ASN A 268 3.27 -7.37 -22.37
CA ASN A 268 2.46 -6.95 -23.50
C ASN A 268 1.15 -6.33 -22.98
N PRO A 269 1.17 -5.06 -22.55
CA PRO A 269 0.00 -4.41 -21.93
C PRO A 269 -1.19 -4.29 -22.89
N ILE A 270 -0.94 -4.09 -24.18
CA ILE A 270 -2.00 -3.93 -25.17
C ILE A 270 -2.79 -5.24 -25.30
N GLN A 271 -2.10 -6.35 -25.58
CA GLN A 271 -2.75 -7.65 -25.71
C GLN A 271 -3.43 -8.07 -24.40
N TYR A 272 -2.80 -7.76 -23.25
CA TYR A 272 -3.40 -8.02 -21.96
C TYR A 272 -4.77 -7.35 -21.80
N TYR A 273 -4.89 -6.05 -22.20
CA TYR A 273 -6.18 -5.35 -22.10
C TYR A 273 -7.20 -5.83 -23.14
N ILE A 274 -6.77 -6.21 -24.32
CA ILE A 274 -7.67 -6.83 -25.33
C ILE A 274 -8.25 -8.12 -24.74
N ASP A 275 -7.40 -9.02 -24.25
CA ASP A 275 -7.82 -10.30 -23.65
C ASP A 275 -8.74 -10.09 -22.44
N LEU A 276 -8.43 -9.06 -21.62
CA LEU A 276 -9.24 -8.71 -20.46
C LEU A 276 -10.62 -8.18 -20.83
N ILE A 277 -10.71 -7.32 -21.84
CA ILE A 277 -11.98 -6.78 -22.35
C ILE A 277 -12.81 -7.92 -22.96
N ASP A 278 -12.20 -8.76 -23.79
CA ASP A 278 -12.89 -9.89 -24.42
C ASP A 278 -13.47 -10.84 -23.37
N LYS A 279 -12.64 -11.20 -22.37
CA LYS A 279 -13.08 -11.99 -21.24
C LYS A 279 -14.22 -11.34 -20.46
N TYR A 280 -14.11 -10.04 -20.18
CA TYR A 280 -15.13 -9.32 -19.41
C TYR A 280 -16.44 -9.22 -20.17
N LEU A 281 -16.38 -8.95 -21.49
CA LEU A 281 -17.54 -8.90 -22.35
C LEU A 281 -18.22 -10.27 -22.46
N SER A 282 -17.45 -11.34 -22.59
CA SER A 282 -18.00 -12.68 -22.72
C SER A 282 -18.58 -13.26 -21.42
N GLU A 283 -17.96 -12.95 -20.28
CA GLU A 283 -18.32 -13.53 -18.97
C GLU A 283 -19.27 -12.68 -18.13
N LYS A 284 -19.25 -11.37 -18.28
CA LYS A 284 -19.89 -10.43 -17.33
C LYS A 284 -20.96 -9.53 -17.95
N ILE A 285 -21.01 -9.41 -19.27
CA ILE A 285 -21.96 -8.53 -19.96
C ILE A 285 -22.84 -9.37 -20.87
N GLU A 286 -24.15 -9.29 -20.66
CA GLU A 286 -25.12 -9.80 -21.61
C GLU A 286 -25.26 -8.81 -22.77
N ILE A 287 -24.73 -9.18 -23.93
CA ILE A 287 -24.61 -8.27 -25.07
C ILE A 287 -25.77 -8.51 -26.02
N PHE A 288 -26.55 -7.48 -26.27
CA PHE A 288 -27.67 -7.52 -27.22
C PHE A 288 -27.25 -7.57 -28.71
N SER A 289 -25.97 -7.23 -29.00
CA SER A 289 -25.42 -7.27 -30.37
C SER A 289 -23.95 -7.62 -30.36
N ILE A 290 -23.67 -8.93 -30.46
CA ILE A 290 -22.30 -9.50 -30.51
C ILE A 290 -21.51 -8.91 -31.70
N ASN A 291 -22.17 -8.67 -32.86
CA ASN A 291 -21.49 -8.17 -34.05
C ASN A 291 -20.88 -6.77 -33.88
N SER A 292 -21.58 -5.85 -33.17
CA SER A 292 -21.07 -4.51 -32.94
C SER A 292 -19.83 -4.49 -32.06
N TRP A 293 -19.78 -5.36 -31.06
CA TRP A 293 -18.64 -5.47 -30.15
C TRP A 293 -17.45 -6.15 -30.82
N LYS A 294 -17.70 -7.16 -31.63
CA LYS A 294 -16.65 -7.81 -32.40
C LYS A 294 -16.00 -6.84 -33.38
N CYS A 295 -16.77 -6.03 -34.11
CA CYS A 295 -16.25 -4.98 -34.96
C CYS A 295 -15.45 -3.91 -34.20
N LEU A 296 -15.85 -3.56 -32.95
CA LEU A 296 -15.11 -2.65 -32.12
C LEU A 296 -13.79 -3.23 -31.65
N LEU A 297 -13.78 -4.51 -31.25
CA LEU A 297 -12.55 -5.21 -30.85
C LEU A 297 -11.60 -5.34 -32.05
N ASP A 298 -12.10 -5.75 -33.21
CA ASP A 298 -11.32 -5.84 -34.45
C ASP A 298 -10.72 -4.47 -34.82
N TYR A 299 -11.50 -3.38 -34.71
CA TYR A 299 -11.03 -2.02 -34.92
C TYR A 299 -9.94 -1.59 -33.92
N ILE A 300 -10.13 -1.90 -32.64
CA ILE A 300 -9.15 -1.59 -31.59
C ILE A 300 -7.86 -2.38 -31.85
N GLU A 301 -7.96 -3.66 -32.17
CA GLU A 301 -6.82 -4.52 -32.44
C GLU A 301 -6.02 -4.05 -33.66
N GLU A 302 -6.70 -3.69 -34.75
CA GLU A 302 -6.09 -3.12 -35.95
C GLU A 302 -5.31 -1.83 -35.65
N HIS A 303 -5.94 -0.87 -34.96
CA HIS A 303 -5.32 0.43 -34.65
C HIS A 303 -4.20 0.34 -33.59
N LEU A 304 -4.31 -0.56 -32.63
CA LEU A 304 -3.25 -0.80 -31.65
C LEU A 304 -2.10 -1.61 -32.23
N GLY A 305 -2.38 -2.48 -33.22
CA GLY A 305 -1.37 -3.15 -34.01
C GLY A 305 -0.47 -2.16 -34.75
N ASP A 306 -1.07 -1.21 -35.44
CA ASP A 306 -0.38 -0.14 -36.17
C ASP A 306 0.50 0.73 -35.25
N ILE A 307 0.00 1.07 -34.04
CA ILE A 307 0.78 1.82 -33.05
C ILE A 307 1.97 1.01 -32.55
N ASN A 308 1.80 -0.29 -32.39
CA ASN A 308 2.86 -1.17 -31.90
C ASN A 308 3.97 -1.34 -32.96
N GLU A 309 3.61 -1.46 -34.24
CA GLU A 309 4.58 -1.45 -35.35
C GLU A 309 5.34 -0.13 -35.43
N GLN A 310 4.65 1.02 -35.30
CA GLN A 310 5.29 2.34 -35.29
C GLN A 310 6.23 2.48 -34.10
N ASN A 311 5.88 2.01 -32.91
CA ASN A 311 6.73 2.03 -31.74
C ASN A 311 7.97 1.16 -31.90
N GLN A 312 7.87 -0.02 -32.51
CA GLN A 312 9.01 -0.89 -32.82
C GLN A 312 9.96 -0.23 -33.80
N GLU A 313 9.45 0.44 -34.84
CA GLU A 313 10.28 1.16 -35.80
C GLU A 313 10.98 2.38 -35.16
N LEU A 314 10.28 3.12 -34.28
CA LEU A 314 10.88 4.20 -33.49
C LEU A 314 11.98 3.72 -32.56
N GLU A 315 11.77 2.61 -31.86
CA GLU A 315 12.80 2.00 -31.01
C GLU A 315 14.02 1.55 -31.81
N LYS A 316 13.83 1.05 -33.01
CA LYS A 316 14.92 0.69 -33.93
C LYS A 316 15.70 1.92 -34.35
N GLN A 317 15.02 3.00 -34.74
CA GLN A 317 15.65 4.27 -35.11
C GLN A 317 16.44 4.87 -33.95
N ILE A 318 15.94 4.84 -32.73
CA ILE A 318 16.65 5.28 -31.51
C ILE A 318 17.90 4.44 -31.28
N ARG A 319 17.83 3.13 -31.46
CA ARG A 319 19.02 2.24 -31.35
C ARG A 319 20.07 2.54 -32.38
N ASP A 320 19.66 2.80 -33.61
CA ASP A 320 20.59 3.13 -34.70
C ASP A 320 21.21 4.52 -34.53
N LEU A 321 20.47 5.51 -34.05
CA LEU A 321 20.99 6.82 -33.67
C LEU A 321 22.03 6.72 -32.54
N ASN A 322 21.73 5.96 -31.50
CA ASN A 322 22.65 5.75 -30.39
C ASN A 322 23.96 5.06 -30.85
N LYS A 323 23.90 4.10 -31.78
CA LYS A 323 25.09 3.47 -32.36
C LYS A 323 25.96 4.47 -33.16
N ARG A 324 25.32 5.33 -33.97
CA ARG A 324 26.02 6.37 -34.73
C ARG A 324 26.72 7.37 -33.80
N THR A 325 26.03 7.82 -32.76
CA THR A 325 26.58 8.75 -31.77
C THR A 325 27.76 8.15 -30.99
N LEU A 326 27.74 6.85 -30.72
CA LEU A 326 28.87 6.15 -30.09
C LEU A 326 30.06 6.04 -31.06
N GLN A 327 29.83 5.72 -32.33
CA GLN A 327 30.89 5.67 -33.37
C GLN A 327 31.51 7.04 -33.60
N GLU A 328 30.72 8.11 -33.64
CA GLU A 328 31.23 9.49 -33.77
C GLU A 328 32.10 9.91 -32.58
N LYS A 329 31.74 9.48 -31.35
CA LYS A 329 32.57 9.73 -30.17
C LYS A 329 33.88 8.94 -30.13
N GLU A 330 33.95 7.80 -30.80
CA GLU A 330 35.21 7.03 -30.96
C GLU A 330 36.11 7.59 -32.02
N ILE A 331 35.59 8.27 -33.05
CA ILE A 331 36.34 8.92 -34.10
C ILE A 331 36.98 10.25 -33.64
N VAL A 332 36.40 10.89 -32.62
CA VAL A 332 36.87 12.19 -32.07
C VAL A 332 37.86 12.01 -30.91
N LYS A 333 38.16 10.77 -30.51
CA LYS A 333 39.25 10.42 -29.58
C LYS A 333 40.49 9.98 -30.36
#